data_80f42323c79df61a013492c4bb3069b2
#
_entry.id   80f42323c79df61a013492c4bb3069b2
#
_cell.length_a   1.000
_cell.length_b   1.000
_cell.length_c   1.000
_cell.angle_alpha   90.00
_cell.angle_beta   90.00
_cell.angle_gamma   90.00
#
_symmetry.space_group_name_H-M   'P 1'
#
loop_
_entity.id
_entity.type
_entity.pdbx_description
1 polymer ?
#
loop_
_entity_poly.entity_id
_entity_poly.type
_entity_poly.pdbx_seq_one_letter_code
_entity_poly.pdbx_strand_id
1 'polypeptide(L)'
;MYQNPPEAIAFAEGNKVSDEALKSALDHFYKFYEEIFIELSNFGELKELNVCDNLGDHMIGNVYAKFSDEEGSKKAFNALAGKYYHSNLVQEEFSPVVNFRECRCRNYEEDKCERGGFCNFLHLKHVSHGLVKSLMEEMYDKHPEYRKKRKRSYSRRRKYRKHEHSSSESSLDGYDNYHRKKIIRKWCVKYQKDKELEEKKKETAQAKINLALIEQKLSQTTKKAEDLIQQQNEEKEYIYSKENNNIQNQNKEVGNGLNLNNKSLEENPNKSEK
;
A
#
# COMPACT_ATOMS: atom_id res chain seq x y z
N MET A 1 20.91 8.13 10.49
CA MET A 1 20.11 7.64 9.37
C MET A 1 18.61 7.63 9.69
N TYR A 2 18.14 6.91 10.70
CA TYR A 2 16.74 6.95 11.11
C TYR A 2 16.40 8.23 11.87
N GLN A 3 15.33 8.91 11.48
CA GLN A 3 14.82 10.07 12.20
C GLN A 3 13.60 9.67 13.03
N ASN A 4 13.71 9.78 14.35
CA ASN A 4 12.56 9.55 15.22
C ASN A 4 11.51 10.64 14.99
N PRO A 5 10.25 10.27 14.73
CA PRO A 5 9.16 11.25 14.72
C PRO A 5 8.99 11.88 16.11
N PRO A 6 8.50 13.13 16.19
CA PRO A 6 8.37 13.88 17.46
C PRO A 6 7.59 13.12 18.52
N GLU A 7 6.58 12.36 18.12
CA GLU A 7 5.72 11.56 19.00
C GLU A 7 6.51 10.41 19.64
N ALA A 8 7.43 9.80 18.89
CA ALA A 8 8.30 8.74 19.42
C ALA A 8 9.31 9.31 20.42
N ILE A 9 9.83 10.51 20.18
CA ILE A 9 10.73 11.21 21.11
C ILE A 9 9.98 11.56 22.40
N ALA A 10 8.81 12.19 22.28
CA ALA A 10 7.98 12.55 23.43
C ALA A 10 7.63 11.33 24.29
N PHE A 11 7.33 10.20 23.66
CA PHE A 11 7.05 8.95 24.38
C PHE A 11 8.30 8.41 25.09
N ALA A 12 9.47 8.47 24.45
CA ALA A 12 10.74 8.04 25.06
C ALA A 12 11.17 8.92 26.24
N GLU A 13 10.73 10.19 26.26
CA GLU A 13 10.92 11.14 27.37
C GLU A 13 9.90 10.92 28.51
N GLY A 14 8.94 10.00 28.35
CA GLY A 14 7.92 9.71 29.35
C GLY A 14 6.67 10.58 29.28
N ASN A 15 6.51 11.35 28.20
CA ASN A 15 5.32 12.16 27.97
C ASN A 15 4.14 11.26 27.51
N LYS A 16 2.93 11.68 27.85
CA LYS A 16 1.72 10.99 27.39
C LYS A 16 1.48 11.33 25.92
N VAL A 17 1.49 10.30 25.07
CA VAL A 17 1.21 10.40 23.65
C VAL A 17 -0.07 9.61 23.34
N SER A 18 -0.86 10.08 22.38
CA SER A 18 -2.08 9.36 21.97
C SER A 18 -1.72 8.03 21.29
N ASP A 19 -2.60 7.03 21.44
CA ASP A 19 -2.39 5.71 20.81
C ASP A 19 -2.31 5.80 19.27
N GLU A 20 -3.02 6.74 18.66
CA GLU A 20 -3.00 6.97 17.22
C GLU A 20 -1.64 7.52 16.75
N ALA A 21 -1.07 8.47 17.50
CA ALA A 21 0.23 9.04 17.21
C ALA A 21 1.36 8.00 17.38
N LEU A 22 1.28 7.16 18.42
CA LEU A 22 2.20 6.04 18.60
C LEU A 22 2.09 5.03 17.46
N LYS A 23 0.88 4.74 16.98
CA LYS A 23 0.67 3.86 15.83
C LYS A 23 1.29 4.44 14.57
N SER A 24 1.10 5.74 14.31
CA SER A 24 1.74 6.43 13.18
C SER A 24 3.26 6.38 13.24
N ALA A 25 3.84 6.59 14.42
CA ALA A 25 5.28 6.51 14.65
C ALA A 25 5.83 5.08 14.41
N LEU A 26 5.06 4.05 14.80
CA LEU A 26 5.41 2.65 14.52
C LEU A 26 5.33 2.32 13.03
N ASP A 27 4.32 2.81 12.33
CA ASP A 27 4.17 2.63 10.88
C ASP A 27 5.32 3.28 10.12
N HIS A 28 5.72 4.48 10.53
CA HIS A 28 6.88 5.18 9.99
C HIS A 28 8.16 4.36 10.20
N PHE A 29 8.34 3.80 11.39
CA PHE A 29 9.51 2.97 11.70
C PHE A 29 9.54 1.68 10.89
N TYR A 30 8.41 0.98 10.74
CA TYR A 30 8.35 -0.27 9.97
C TYR A 30 8.64 -0.05 8.49
N LYS A 31 8.10 1.02 7.89
CA LYS A 31 8.44 1.39 6.50
C LYS A 31 9.93 1.63 6.32
N PHE A 32 10.53 2.43 7.21
CA PHE A 32 11.96 2.64 7.21
C PHE A 32 12.74 1.33 7.31
N TYR A 33 12.36 0.45 8.24
CA TYR A 33 13.04 -0.82 8.46
C TYR A 33 12.96 -1.74 7.23
N GLU A 34 11.81 -1.82 6.58
CA GLU A 34 11.60 -2.58 5.35
C GLU A 34 12.46 -2.04 4.21
N GLU A 35 12.42 -0.73 3.96
CA GLU A 35 13.20 -0.08 2.91
C GLU A 35 14.70 -0.32 3.06
N ILE A 36 15.23 -0.09 4.25
CA ILE A 36 16.66 -0.26 4.53
C ILE A 36 17.05 -1.74 4.48
N PHE A 37 16.23 -2.65 4.97
CA PHE A 37 16.47 -4.08 4.89
C PHE A 37 16.59 -4.54 3.43
N ILE A 38 15.65 -4.13 2.58
CA ILE A 38 15.63 -4.48 1.15
C ILE A 38 16.85 -3.90 0.44
N GLU A 39 17.16 -2.63 0.66
CA GLU A 39 18.33 -1.98 0.04
C GLU A 39 19.63 -2.69 0.45
N LEU A 40 19.83 -2.94 1.73
CA LEU A 40 21.03 -3.60 2.23
C LEU A 40 21.13 -5.06 1.77
N SER A 41 20.02 -5.76 1.61
CA SER A 41 19.99 -7.15 1.13
C SER A 41 20.56 -7.33 -0.28
N ASN A 42 20.55 -6.27 -1.10
CA ASN A 42 21.13 -6.30 -2.45
C ASN A 42 22.65 -6.39 -2.47
N PHE A 43 23.33 -6.00 -1.37
CA PHE A 43 24.78 -6.01 -1.30
C PHE A 43 25.37 -7.31 -0.73
N GLY A 44 24.58 -8.06 0.03
CA GLY A 44 25.01 -9.32 0.64
C GLY A 44 23.97 -9.91 1.58
N GLU A 45 24.16 -11.17 1.99
CA GLU A 45 23.28 -11.81 2.96
C GLU A 45 23.30 -11.06 4.30
N LEU A 46 22.20 -10.39 4.63
CA LEU A 46 22.01 -9.66 5.87
C LEU A 46 21.61 -10.64 6.98
N LYS A 47 22.30 -10.62 8.11
CA LYS A 47 22.02 -11.48 9.28
C LYS A 47 21.24 -10.76 10.36
N GLU A 48 21.62 -9.54 10.66
CA GLU A 48 21.02 -8.72 11.70
C GLU A 48 20.93 -7.27 11.21
N LEU A 49 19.81 -6.64 11.44
CA LEU A 49 19.59 -5.22 11.26
C LEU A 49 19.03 -4.66 12.56
N ASN A 50 19.75 -3.74 13.17
CA ASN A 50 19.41 -3.17 14.46
C ASN A 50 19.34 -1.64 14.32
N VAL A 51 18.26 -1.04 14.77
CA VAL A 51 18.05 0.41 14.78
C VAL A 51 18.03 0.90 16.22
N CYS A 52 18.83 1.92 16.52
CA CYS A 52 18.90 2.49 17.86
C CYS A 52 17.68 3.30 18.21
N ASP A 53 17.22 3.14 19.45
CA ASP A 53 16.17 3.92 20.08
C ASP A 53 16.71 4.97 21.08
N ASN A 54 18.04 5.06 21.18
CA ASN A 54 18.71 6.04 22.01
C ASN A 54 18.49 7.46 21.47
N LEU A 55 18.46 8.44 22.38
CA LEU A 55 18.36 9.86 22.07
C LEU A 55 19.69 10.62 22.19
N GLY A 56 20.74 9.98 22.71
CA GLY A 56 22.07 10.60 22.81
C GLY A 56 22.70 10.83 21.44
N ASP A 57 23.38 11.95 21.25
CA ASP A 57 23.91 12.44 19.97
C ASP A 57 24.76 11.41 19.21
N HIS A 58 25.50 10.59 19.93
CA HIS A 58 26.38 9.55 19.34
C HIS A 58 25.65 8.26 18.93
N MET A 59 24.38 8.11 19.27
CA MET A 59 23.59 6.92 18.99
C MET A 59 22.30 7.19 18.25
N ILE A 60 21.79 8.42 18.29
CA ILE A 60 20.52 8.76 17.70
C ILE A 60 20.46 8.41 16.21
N GLY A 61 19.48 7.62 15.83
CA GLY A 61 19.27 7.24 14.44
C GLY A 61 20.33 6.30 13.85
N ASN A 62 21.22 5.73 14.65
CA ASN A 62 22.21 4.77 14.18
C ASN A 62 21.53 3.46 13.79
N VAL A 63 22.00 2.92 12.66
CA VAL A 63 21.56 1.63 12.11
C VAL A 63 22.76 0.72 12.00
N TYR A 64 22.71 -0.43 12.65
CA TYR A 64 23.77 -1.43 12.61
C TYR A 64 23.33 -2.62 11.76
N ALA A 65 24.05 -2.87 10.68
CA ALA A 65 23.82 -3.97 9.76
C ALA A 65 24.94 -5.01 9.87
N LYS A 66 24.56 -6.27 10.06
CA LYS A 66 25.50 -7.39 10.11
C LYS A 66 25.31 -8.29 8.91
N PHE A 67 26.33 -8.33 8.06
CA PHE A 67 26.35 -9.20 6.89
C PHE A 67 26.93 -10.58 7.22
N SER A 68 26.67 -11.54 6.34
CA SER A 68 27.25 -12.88 6.40
C SER A 68 28.74 -12.89 6.12
N ASP A 69 29.15 -12.07 5.18
CA ASP A 69 30.49 -11.99 4.62
C ASP A 69 31.01 -10.55 4.64
N GLU A 70 32.33 -10.39 4.73
CA GLU A 70 32.97 -9.06 4.65
C GLU A 70 32.79 -8.39 3.30
N GLU A 71 32.70 -9.17 2.21
CA GLU A 71 32.50 -8.62 0.88
C GLU A 71 31.16 -7.89 0.77
N GLY A 72 30.09 -8.44 1.38
CA GLY A 72 28.79 -7.78 1.45
C GLY A 72 28.87 -6.45 2.21
N SER A 73 29.58 -6.43 3.35
CA SER A 73 29.79 -5.20 4.12
C SER A 73 30.53 -4.14 3.32
N LYS A 74 31.63 -4.52 2.61
CA LYS A 74 32.41 -3.60 1.77
C LYS A 74 31.59 -3.05 0.60
N LYS A 75 30.80 -3.89 -0.05
CA LYS A 75 29.89 -3.45 -1.13
C LYS A 75 28.87 -2.45 -0.62
N ALA A 76 28.25 -2.74 0.53
CA ALA A 76 27.29 -1.83 1.17
C ALA A 76 27.94 -0.49 1.54
N PHE A 77 29.13 -0.53 2.17
CA PHE A 77 29.91 0.65 2.52
C PHE A 77 30.17 1.53 1.30
N ASN A 78 30.76 0.96 0.23
CA ASN A 78 31.07 1.71 -0.98
C ASN A 78 29.82 2.22 -1.72
N ALA A 79 28.70 1.48 -1.65
CA ALA A 79 27.47 1.85 -2.33
C ALA A 79 26.68 2.94 -1.60
N LEU A 80 26.84 3.04 -0.27
CA LEU A 80 26.19 4.06 0.55
C LEU A 80 27.00 5.36 0.63
N ALA A 81 28.30 5.30 0.34
CA ALA A 81 29.19 6.46 0.39
C ALA A 81 28.65 7.62 -0.44
N GLY A 82 28.44 8.76 0.24
CA GLY A 82 27.90 9.97 -0.38
C GLY A 82 26.42 9.93 -0.75
N LYS A 83 25.67 8.89 -0.39
CA LYS A 83 24.21 8.86 -0.57
C LYS A 83 23.48 9.66 0.50
N TYR A 84 22.32 10.13 0.15
CA TYR A 84 21.41 10.84 1.05
C TYR A 84 20.18 9.98 1.32
N TYR A 85 19.76 10.00 2.58
CA TYR A 85 18.47 9.44 2.99
C TYR A 85 17.62 10.55 3.62
N HIS A 86 16.46 10.85 3.05
CA HIS A 86 15.60 11.96 3.49
C HIS A 86 16.36 13.27 3.76
N SER A 87 17.15 13.73 2.79
CA SER A 87 17.96 14.96 2.85
C SER A 87 19.15 14.93 3.80
N ASN A 88 19.39 13.84 4.54
CA ASN A 88 20.57 13.68 5.38
C ASN A 88 21.63 12.82 4.70
N LEU A 89 22.86 13.28 4.73
CA LEU A 89 23.99 12.48 4.26
C LEU A 89 24.14 11.22 5.12
N VAL A 90 24.18 10.07 4.49
CA VAL A 90 24.48 8.81 5.18
C VAL A 90 25.97 8.79 5.49
N GLN A 91 26.30 8.63 6.76
CA GLN A 91 27.66 8.41 7.23
C GLN A 91 27.78 6.92 7.54
N GLU A 92 28.66 6.27 6.79
CA GLU A 92 28.93 4.84 6.93
C GLU A 92 30.27 4.64 7.66
N GLU A 93 30.28 3.68 8.57
CA GLU A 93 31.46 3.32 9.34
C GLU A 93 31.44 1.82 9.64
N PHE A 94 32.63 1.20 9.64
CA PHE A 94 32.76 -0.16 10.12
C PHE A 94 32.73 -0.20 11.63
N SER A 95 31.78 -0.92 12.19
CA SER A 95 31.68 -1.07 13.64
C SER A 95 32.60 -2.16 14.15
N PRO A 96 33.37 -1.91 15.22
CA PRO A 96 34.20 -2.91 15.87
C PRO A 96 33.38 -3.95 16.65
N VAL A 97 32.06 -3.77 16.77
CA VAL A 97 31.17 -4.64 17.53
C VAL A 97 30.93 -5.95 16.80
N VAL A 98 31.47 -7.03 17.35
CA VAL A 98 31.26 -8.38 16.80
C VAL A 98 29.92 -8.98 17.24
N ASN A 99 29.49 -8.69 18.47
CA ASN A 99 28.29 -9.26 19.07
C ASN A 99 27.39 -8.17 19.65
N PHE A 100 26.34 -7.83 18.93
CA PHE A 100 25.39 -6.80 19.38
C PHE A 100 24.64 -7.13 20.67
N ARG A 101 24.59 -8.40 21.08
CA ARG A 101 23.96 -8.81 22.35
C ARG A 101 24.70 -8.27 23.57
N GLU A 102 26.01 -8.13 23.48
CA GLU A 102 26.85 -7.65 24.58
C GLU A 102 26.73 -6.12 24.73
N CYS A 103 26.39 -5.42 23.67
CA CYS A 103 26.25 -3.97 23.67
C CYS A 103 24.83 -3.50 24.07
N ARG A 104 23.86 -4.41 24.17
CA ARG A 104 22.47 -4.08 24.54
C ARG A 104 22.37 -3.74 26.02
N CYS A 105 21.53 -2.77 26.31
CA CYS A 105 21.19 -2.45 27.68
C CYS A 105 20.21 -3.48 28.25
N ARG A 106 20.66 -4.31 29.20
CA ARG A 106 19.81 -5.30 29.87
C ARG A 106 18.66 -4.67 30.60
N ASN A 107 18.91 -3.54 31.28
CA ASN A 107 17.85 -2.82 32.00
C ASN A 107 16.78 -2.27 31.06
N TYR A 108 17.13 -1.93 29.82
CA TYR A 108 16.16 -1.51 28.82
C TYR A 108 15.33 -2.69 28.31
N GLU A 109 15.93 -3.85 28.13
CA GLU A 109 15.21 -5.08 27.76
C GLU A 109 14.21 -5.50 28.86
N GLU A 110 14.46 -5.11 30.11
CA GLU A 110 13.63 -5.36 31.30
C GLU A 110 12.75 -4.17 31.69
N ASP A 111 12.70 -3.09 30.92
CA ASP A 111 12.00 -1.83 31.23
C ASP A 111 12.41 -1.14 32.53
N LYS A 112 13.66 -1.36 32.97
CA LYS A 112 14.20 -0.83 34.22
C LYS A 112 15.33 0.17 33.99
N CYS A 113 15.52 0.65 32.74
CA CYS A 113 16.62 1.58 32.47
C CYS A 113 16.28 2.99 32.94
N GLU A 114 16.85 3.40 34.06
CA GLU A 114 16.66 4.74 34.64
C GLU A 114 17.30 5.86 33.81
N ARG A 115 18.26 5.51 32.92
CA ARG A 115 18.93 6.49 32.04
C ARG A 115 18.09 6.85 30.81
N GLY A 116 16.99 6.14 30.57
CA GLY A 116 16.10 6.40 29.44
C GLY A 116 16.84 6.43 28.10
N GLY A 117 16.47 7.33 27.22
CA GLY A 117 17.08 7.49 25.90
C GLY A 117 18.56 7.94 25.90
N PHE A 118 19.08 8.44 27.01
CA PHE A 118 20.46 8.91 27.14
C PHE A 118 21.43 7.85 27.71
N CYS A 119 21.02 6.59 27.67
CA CYS A 119 21.86 5.48 28.07
C CYS A 119 23.02 5.26 27.06
N ASN A 120 24.23 4.94 27.57
CA ASN A 120 25.38 4.64 26.72
C ASN A 120 25.39 3.20 26.17
N PHE A 121 24.48 2.33 26.62
CA PHE A 121 24.26 1.02 26.04
C PHE A 121 23.16 1.08 24.99
N LEU A 122 23.19 0.18 24.01
CA LEU A 122 22.24 0.14 22.93
C LEU A 122 20.82 -0.16 23.44
N HIS A 123 19.93 0.78 23.22
CA HIS A 123 18.48 0.57 23.23
C HIS A 123 18.04 0.29 21.79
N LEU A 124 17.52 -0.85 21.52
CA LEU A 124 17.12 -1.23 20.17
C LEU A 124 15.62 -1.07 19.99
N LYS A 125 15.24 -0.45 18.89
CA LYS A 125 13.84 -0.42 18.47
C LYS A 125 13.33 -1.84 18.24
N HIS A 126 12.16 -2.11 18.79
CA HIS A 126 11.57 -3.45 18.67
C HIS A 126 10.97 -3.65 17.29
N VAL A 127 11.41 -4.71 16.62
CA VAL A 127 10.84 -5.15 15.34
C VAL A 127 10.12 -6.49 15.54
N SER A 128 8.94 -6.64 14.96
CA SER A 128 8.21 -7.89 15.07
C SER A 128 8.98 -9.04 14.43
N HIS A 129 9.01 -10.18 15.09
CA HIS A 129 9.66 -11.38 14.54
C HIS A 129 9.03 -11.83 13.21
N GLY A 130 7.72 -11.59 13.04
CA GLY A 130 7.00 -11.89 11.80
C GLY A 130 7.55 -11.07 10.63
N LEU A 131 7.72 -9.75 10.80
CA LEU A 131 8.28 -8.88 9.78
C LEU A 131 9.71 -9.28 9.42
N VAL A 132 10.57 -9.47 10.41
CA VAL A 132 11.97 -9.90 10.16
C VAL A 132 12.00 -11.21 9.39
N LYS A 133 11.13 -12.16 9.73
CA LYS A 133 11.05 -13.44 9.05
C LYS A 133 10.61 -13.30 7.60
N SER A 134 9.58 -12.49 7.32
CA SER A 134 9.10 -12.27 5.95
C SER A 134 10.16 -11.58 5.10
N LEU A 135 10.84 -10.57 5.62
CA LEU A 135 11.94 -9.89 4.92
C LEU A 135 13.13 -10.82 4.64
N MET A 136 13.45 -11.70 5.59
CA MET A 136 14.48 -12.73 5.38
C MET A 136 14.07 -13.73 4.29
N GLU A 137 12.81 -14.15 4.25
CA GLU A 137 12.30 -15.04 3.22
C GLU A 137 12.34 -14.35 1.85
N GLU A 138 11.90 -13.09 1.76
CA GLU A 138 11.97 -12.29 0.54
C GLU A 138 13.41 -12.10 0.05
N MET A 139 14.36 -11.79 0.94
CA MET A 139 15.76 -11.71 0.60
C MET A 139 16.29 -13.02 0.00
N TYR A 140 15.92 -14.17 0.57
CA TYR A 140 16.35 -15.47 0.05
C TYR A 140 15.63 -15.87 -1.25
N ASP A 141 14.46 -15.32 -1.51
CA ASP A 141 13.75 -15.56 -2.78
C ASP A 141 14.35 -14.70 -3.91
N LYS A 142 14.72 -13.46 -3.62
CA LYS A 142 15.45 -12.58 -4.55
C LYS A 142 16.89 -13.05 -4.81
N HIS A 143 17.53 -13.60 -3.79
CA HIS A 143 18.94 -14.00 -3.79
C HIS A 143 19.09 -15.47 -3.36
N PRO A 144 18.74 -16.44 -4.20
CA PRO A 144 18.79 -17.87 -3.86
C PRO A 144 20.22 -18.38 -3.56
N GLU A 145 21.25 -17.68 -4.02
CA GLU A 145 22.65 -17.95 -3.72
C GLU A 145 22.97 -17.83 -2.22
N TYR A 146 22.28 -16.98 -1.47
CA TYR A 146 22.44 -16.83 -0.03
C TYR A 146 21.96 -18.07 0.73
N ARG A 147 20.93 -18.78 0.26
CA ARG A 147 20.44 -20.04 0.86
C ARG A 147 21.49 -21.14 0.88
N LYS A 148 22.33 -21.23 -0.15
CA LYS A 148 23.39 -22.26 -0.24
C LYS A 148 24.45 -22.06 0.85
N LYS A 149 24.86 -20.83 1.09
CA LYS A 149 25.80 -20.48 2.16
C LYS A 149 25.23 -20.82 3.55
N ARG A 150 23.95 -20.52 3.77
CA ARG A 150 23.26 -20.80 5.04
C ARG A 150 23.22 -22.29 5.39
N LYS A 151 22.96 -23.18 4.45
CA LYS A 151 22.94 -24.63 4.69
C LYS A 151 24.30 -25.13 5.18
N ARG A 152 25.39 -24.64 4.65
CA ARG A 152 26.76 -24.98 5.09
C ARG A 152 27.06 -24.47 6.52
N SER A 153 26.65 -23.26 6.83
CA SER A 153 26.83 -22.64 8.15
C SER A 153 25.99 -23.34 9.22
N TYR A 154 24.74 -23.71 8.89
CA TYR A 154 23.81 -24.38 9.81
C TYR A 154 24.28 -25.80 10.17
N SER A 155 24.81 -26.55 9.19
CA SER A 155 25.32 -27.91 9.45
C SER A 155 26.57 -27.89 10.34
N ARG A 156 27.47 -26.90 10.21
CA ARG A 156 28.62 -26.73 11.11
C ARG A 156 28.19 -26.38 12.54
N ARG A 157 27.20 -25.48 12.69
CA ARG A 157 26.69 -25.07 14.00
C ARG A 157 25.94 -26.19 14.72
N ARG A 158 25.28 -27.08 13.98
CA ARG A 158 24.58 -28.25 14.55
C ARG A 158 25.59 -29.30 15.07
N LYS A 159 26.76 -29.43 14.44
CA LYS A 159 27.84 -30.32 14.89
C LYS A 159 28.50 -29.84 16.18
N TYR A 160 28.64 -28.51 16.35
CA TYR A 160 29.14 -27.89 17.58
C TYR A 160 28.11 -27.90 18.73
N ARG A 161 26.82 -27.73 18.44
CA ARG A 161 25.76 -27.69 19.46
C ARG A 161 25.48 -29.02 20.10
N LYS A 162 25.91 -30.16 19.49
CA LYS A 162 25.73 -31.49 20.06
C LYS A 162 26.70 -31.81 21.22
N HIS A 163 27.71 -30.93 21.41
CA HIS A 163 28.69 -31.09 22.49
C HIS A 163 28.52 -30.12 23.67
N GLU A 164 27.62 -29.12 23.58
CA GLU A 164 27.48 -28.12 24.65
C GLU A 164 26.16 -28.25 25.47
N HIS A 165 25.39 -29.33 25.29
CA HIS A 165 24.22 -29.59 26.12
C HIS A 165 24.54 -30.55 27.28
N SER A 166 25.46 -30.16 28.14
CA SER A 166 25.51 -30.67 29.49
C SER A 166 26.16 -29.64 30.39
N SER A 167 25.40 -28.66 30.83
CA SER A 167 25.47 -28.07 32.17
C SER A 167 24.65 -26.77 32.26
N SER A 168 23.84 -26.78 33.31
CA SER A 168 23.21 -25.63 33.98
C SER A 168 22.05 -24.92 33.28
N GLU A 169 20.89 -25.55 33.40
CA GLU A 169 19.68 -24.83 33.62
C GLU A 169 19.69 -24.24 35.02
N SER A 170 19.73 -22.95 35.12
CA SER A 170 19.15 -22.21 36.22
C SER A 170 18.92 -20.78 35.75
N SER A 171 17.76 -20.50 35.23
CA SER A 171 17.32 -19.13 35.12
C SER A 171 15.84 -19.03 35.41
N LEU A 172 15.58 -18.56 36.60
CA LEU A 172 14.30 -18.05 37.10
C LEU A 172 13.96 -16.67 36.52
N ASP A 173 14.75 -16.14 35.58
CA ASP A 173 14.62 -14.81 35.00
C ASP A 173 13.65 -14.67 33.81
N GLY A 174 12.94 -15.75 33.49
CA GLY A 174 12.14 -15.81 32.25
C GLY A 174 10.71 -15.28 32.34
N TYR A 175 10.18 -15.02 33.53
CA TYR A 175 8.73 -14.88 33.68
C TYR A 175 8.17 -13.51 33.22
N ASP A 176 8.89 -12.43 33.45
CA ASP A 176 8.44 -11.09 33.07
C ASP A 176 8.65 -10.83 31.56
N ASN A 177 9.77 -11.27 31.05
CA ASN A 177 10.12 -11.20 29.63
C ASN A 177 9.19 -12.06 28.73
N TYR A 178 8.68 -13.16 29.29
CA TYR A 178 7.70 -14.00 28.60
C TYR A 178 6.33 -13.33 28.47
N HIS A 179 5.84 -12.68 29.54
CA HIS A 179 4.58 -11.93 29.52
C HIS A 179 4.65 -10.74 28.56
N ARG A 180 5.75 -10.01 28.57
CA ARG A 180 5.99 -8.87 27.67
C ARG A 180 6.05 -9.33 26.21
N LYS A 181 6.85 -10.36 25.88
CA LYS A 181 6.87 -10.97 24.55
C LYS A 181 5.49 -11.47 24.10
N LYS A 182 4.67 -11.96 25.03
CA LYS A 182 3.31 -12.42 24.76
C LYS A 182 2.36 -11.24 24.47
N ILE A 183 2.51 -10.13 25.17
CA ILE A 183 1.76 -8.89 24.91
C ILE A 183 2.15 -8.32 23.57
N ILE A 184 3.44 -8.17 23.29
CA ILE A 184 3.95 -7.66 22.01
C ILE A 184 3.52 -8.57 20.85
N ARG A 185 3.59 -9.90 20.98
CA ARG A 185 3.08 -10.82 19.96
C ARG A 185 1.58 -10.64 19.71
N LYS A 186 0.78 -10.43 20.77
CA LYS A 186 -0.66 -10.15 20.62
C LYS A 186 -0.90 -8.83 19.88
N TRP A 187 -0.11 -7.80 20.17
CA TRP A 187 -0.19 -6.51 19.49
C TRP A 187 0.23 -6.62 18.02
N CYS A 188 1.35 -7.30 17.73
CA CYS A 188 1.80 -7.52 16.35
C CYS A 188 0.77 -8.32 15.53
N VAL A 189 0.19 -9.38 16.12
CA VAL A 189 -0.87 -10.17 15.44
C VAL A 189 -2.14 -9.34 15.24
N LYS A 190 -2.50 -8.51 16.22
CA LYS A 190 -3.63 -7.59 16.09
C LYS A 190 -3.37 -6.56 15.00
N TYR A 191 -2.20 -5.95 15.01
CA TYR A 191 -1.77 -4.98 14.01
C TYR A 191 -1.81 -5.54 12.58
N GLN A 192 -1.27 -6.74 12.37
CA GLN A 192 -1.33 -7.39 11.05
C GLN A 192 -2.77 -7.64 10.60
N LYS A 193 -3.63 -8.12 11.50
CA LYS A 193 -5.06 -8.32 11.19
C LYS A 193 -5.79 -7.00 10.91
N ASP A 194 -5.47 -5.94 11.65
CA ASP A 194 -6.06 -4.62 11.43
C ASP A 194 -5.60 -4.04 10.08
N LYS A 195 -4.33 -4.22 9.71
CA LYS A 195 -3.77 -3.81 8.40
C LYS A 195 -4.44 -4.57 7.25
N GLU A 196 -4.53 -5.90 7.34
CA GLU A 196 -5.24 -6.72 6.36
C GLU A 196 -6.73 -6.33 6.22
N LEU A 197 -7.36 -5.97 7.34
CA LEU A 197 -8.75 -5.51 7.35
C LEU A 197 -8.88 -4.13 6.69
N GLU A 198 -7.94 -3.22 6.91
CA GLU A 198 -7.91 -1.92 6.24
C GLU A 198 -7.65 -2.05 4.73
N GLU A 199 -6.75 -2.94 4.32
CA GLU A 199 -6.52 -3.23 2.90
C GLU A 199 -7.78 -3.77 2.22
N LYS A 200 -8.44 -4.75 2.83
CA LYS A 200 -9.73 -5.27 2.34
C LYS A 200 -10.82 -4.20 2.27
N LYS A 201 -10.86 -3.27 3.24
CA LYS A 201 -11.79 -2.14 3.20
C LYS A 201 -11.48 -1.18 2.04
N LYS A 202 -10.21 -0.92 1.76
CA LYS A 202 -9.78 -0.10 0.61
C LYS A 202 -10.13 -0.77 -0.71
N GLU A 203 -9.88 -2.07 -0.85
CA GLU A 203 -10.25 -2.84 -2.03
C GLU A 203 -11.77 -2.84 -2.27
N THR A 204 -12.55 -3.06 -1.20
CA THR A 204 -14.03 -3.02 -1.31
C THR A 204 -14.56 -1.62 -1.61
N ALA A 205 -13.94 -0.57 -1.08
CA ALA A 205 -14.29 0.81 -1.41
C ALA A 205 -13.96 1.13 -2.87
N GLN A 206 -12.79 0.72 -3.35
CA GLN A 206 -12.39 0.89 -4.75
C GLN A 206 -13.29 0.12 -5.71
N ALA A 207 -13.69 -1.11 -5.35
CA ALA A 207 -14.64 -1.90 -6.13
C ALA A 207 -16.01 -1.22 -6.24
N LYS A 208 -16.50 -0.61 -5.15
CA LYS A 208 -17.74 0.18 -5.16
C LYS A 208 -17.66 1.40 -6.07
N ILE A 209 -16.55 2.13 -6.04
CA ILE A 209 -16.31 3.28 -6.92
C ILE A 209 -16.30 2.83 -8.39
N ASN A 210 -15.63 1.73 -8.70
CA ASN A 210 -15.57 1.19 -10.04
C ASN A 210 -16.96 0.75 -10.53
N LEU A 211 -17.77 0.13 -9.66
CA LEU A 211 -19.15 -0.27 -9.97
C LEU A 211 -20.00 0.95 -10.29
N ALA A 212 -19.97 1.98 -9.45
CA ALA A 212 -20.72 3.22 -9.68
C ALA A 212 -20.32 3.91 -10.99
N LEU A 213 -19.02 3.86 -11.35
CA LEU A 213 -18.56 4.41 -12.64
C LEU A 213 -19.09 3.62 -13.84
N ILE A 214 -19.19 2.30 -13.72
CA ILE A 214 -19.78 1.44 -14.75
C ILE A 214 -21.27 1.73 -14.90
N GLU A 215 -22.01 1.84 -13.80
CA GLU A 215 -23.44 2.20 -13.80
C GLU A 215 -23.67 3.57 -14.44
N GLN A 216 -22.82 4.55 -14.15
CA GLN A 216 -22.89 5.88 -14.75
C GLN A 216 -22.63 5.85 -16.26
N LYS A 217 -21.66 5.07 -16.72
CA LYS A 217 -21.39 4.87 -18.15
C LYS A 217 -22.57 4.16 -18.84
N LEU A 218 -23.15 3.15 -18.19
CA LEU A 218 -24.30 2.42 -18.72
C LEU A 218 -25.50 3.36 -18.89
N SER A 219 -25.81 4.18 -17.88
CA SER A 219 -26.90 5.17 -17.98
C SER A 219 -26.69 6.22 -19.06
N GLN A 220 -25.44 6.62 -19.33
CA GLN A 220 -25.14 7.52 -20.44
C GLN A 220 -25.32 6.86 -21.81
N THR A 221 -24.97 5.56 -21.93
CA THR A 221 -25.18 4.82 -23.19
C THR A 221 -26.65 4.54 -23.45
N THR A 222 -27.44 4.24 -22.40
CA THR A 222 -28.90 4.06 -22.56
C THR A 222 -29.57 5.35 -22.99
N LYS A 223 -29.23 6.51 -22.39
CA LYS A 223 -29.76 7.80 -22.82
C LYS A 223 -29.44 8.12 -24.27
N LYS A 224 -28.19 7.89 -24.70
CA LYS A 224 -27.80 8.09 -26.11
C LYS A 224 -28.57 7.18 -27.06
N ALA A 225 -28.85 5.94 -26.64
CA ALA A 225 -29.66 5.02 -27.45
C ALA A 225 -31.13 5.49 -27.54
N GLU A 226 -31.69 5.98 -26.45
CA GLU A 226 -33.04 6.56 -26.42
C GLU A 226 -33.14 7.80 -27.31
N ASP A 227 -32.18 8.71 -27.23
CA ASP A 227 -32.13 9.90 -28.10
C ASP A 227 -32.05 9.53 -29.59
N LEU A 228 -31.23 8.52 -29.94
CA LEU A 228 -31.16 8.02 -31.32
C LEU A 228 -32.48 7.40 -31.82
N ILE A 229 -33.14 6.64 -30.97
CA ILE A 229 -34.50 6.07 -31.29
C ILE A 229 -35.51 7.19 -31.51
N GLN A 230 -35.48 8.21 -30.67
CA GLN A 230 -36.38 9.36 -30.81
C GLN A 230 -36.11 10.12 -32.12
N GLN A 231 -34.86 10.39 -32.47
CA GLN A 231 -34.52 10.99 -33.76
C GLN A 231 -34.99 10.17 -34.96
N GLN A 232 -34.85 8.84 -34.91
CA GLN A 232 -35.33 7.98 -35.98
C GLN A 232 -36.88 7.98 -36.08
N ASN A 233 -37.59 8.10 -34.98
CA ASN A 233 -39.00 8.21 -34.98
C ASN A 233 -39.50 9.55 -35.53
N GLU A 234 -38.86 10.65 -35.17
CA GLU A 234 -39.17 11.98 -35.72
C GLU A 234 -38.91 12.04 -37.24
N GLU A 235 -37.83 11.41 -37.70
CA GLU A 235 -37.51 11.33 -39.12
C GLU A 235 -38.57 10.50 -39.89
N LYS A 236 -39.05 9.40 -39.33
CA LYS A 236 -40.17 8.62 -39.90
C LYS A 236 -41.47 9.40 -39.95
N GLU A 237 -41.82 10.13 -38.91
CA GLU A 237 -43.00 10.97 -38.90
C GLU A 237 -42.94 12.10 -39.94
N TYR A 238 -41.74 12.69 -40.08
CA TYR A 238 -41.48 13.71 -41.11
C TYR A 238 -41.69 13.14 -42.53
N ILE A 239 -41.15 11.95 -42.81
CA ILE A 239 -41.32 11.29 -44.13
C ILE A 239 -42.81 10.97 -44.35
N TYR A 240 -43.51 10.40 -43.36
CA TYR A 240 -44.91 10.09 -43.45
C TYR A 240 -45.78 11.36 -43.70
N SER A 241 -45.47 12.46 -43.03
CA SER A 241 -46.16 13.74 -43.25
C SER A 241 -45.94 14.30 -44.66
N LYS A 242 -44.74 14.18 -45.21
CA LYS A 242 -44.38 14.54 -46.58
C LYS A 242 -45.17 13.72 -47.63
N GLU A 243 -45.21 12.40 -47.43
CA GLU A 243 -45.95 11.52 -48.31
C GLU A 243 -47.46 11.82 -48.32
N ASN A 244 -48.06 12.04 -47.15
CA ASN A 244 -49.47 12.42 -47.05
C ASN A 244 -49.76 13.80 -47.69
N ASN A 245 -48.88 14.79 -47.55
CA ASN A 245 -49.03 16.07 -48.21
C ASN A 245 -48.91 15.94 -49.74
N ASN A 246 -48.05 15.07 -50.25
CA ASN A 246 -47.97 14.81 -51.69
C ASN A 246 -49.24 14.12 -52.22
N ILE A 247 -49.80 13.13 -51.48
CA ILE A 247 -51.06 12.48 -51.85
C ILE A 247 -52.22 13.48 -51.84
N GLN A 248 -52.30 14.39 -50.85
CA GLN A 248 -53.29 15.42 -50.80
C GLN A 248 -53.18 16.44 -51.94
N ASN A 249 -51.96 16.80 -52.35
CA ASN A 249 -51.74 17.69 -53.50
C ASN A 249 -52.09 17.02 -54.83
N GLN A 250 -51.76 15.73 -55.03
CA GLN A 250 -52.17 14.97 -56.18
C GLN A 250 -53.72 14.82 -56.25
N ASN A 251 -54.40 14.60 -55.14
CA ASN A 251 -55.86 14.54 -55.09
C ASN A 251 -56.51 15.92 -55.35
N LYS A 252 -55.86 17.04 -55.00
CA LYS A 252 -56.34 18.41 -55.37
C LYS A 252 -56.17 18.68 -56.85
N GLU A 253 -55.08 18.23 -57.49
CA GLU A 253 -54.88 18.38 -58.96
C GLU A 253 -55.86 17.55 -59.74
N VAL A 254 -56.19 16.32 -59.31
CA VAL A 254 -57.23 15.48 -59.93
C VAL A 254 -58.61 16.07 -59.70
N GLY A 255 -58.88 16.63 -58.49
CA GLY A 255 -60.15 17.28 -58.21
C GLY A 255 -60.41 18.55 -59.01
N ASN A 256 -59.37 19.35 -59.29
CA ASN A 256 -59.47 20.53 -60.15
C ASN A 256 -59.56 20.17 -61.64
N GLY A 257 -59.03 19.05 -62.09
CA GLY A 257 -59.19 18.54 -63.44
C GLY A 257 -60.61 18.08 -63.76
N LEU A 258 -61.29 17.51 -62.77
CA LEU A 258 -62.70 17.10 -62.90
C LEU A 258 -63.73 18.30 -62.88
N ASN A 259 -63.32 19.43 -62.25
CA ASN A 259 -64.23 20.61 -62.19
C ASN A 259 -64.11 21.50 -63.45
N LEU A 260 -63.06 21.33 -64.26
CA LEU A 260 -62.98 22.04 -65.56
C LEU A 260 -63.73 21.39 -66.65
N ASN A 261 -64.13 20.16 -66.55
CA ASN A 261 -64.95 19.44 -67.58
C ASN A 261 -66.47 19.56 -67.37
N ASN A 262 -66.98 20.07 -66.25
CA ASN A 262 -68.38 20.26 -65.99
C ASN A 262 -68.90 21.71 -66.18
N LYS A 263 -68.08 22.63 -66.70
CA LYS A 263 -68.51 24.03 -66.92
C LYS A 263 -68.88 24.38 -68.35
N SER A 264 -69.06 23.38 -69.23
CA SER A 264 -69.41 23.60 -70.67
C SER A 264 -70.75 23.09 -71.08
N LEU A 265 -71.69 22.77 -70.21
CA LEU A 265 -73.06 22.40 -70.56
C LEU A 265 -74.06 22.97 -69.57
N GLU A 266 -74.38 24.26 -69.68
CA GLU A 266 -75.66 24.89 -69.30
C GLU A 266 -75.68 26.29 -69.74
N GLU A 267 -76.05 26.48 -71.00
CA GLU A 267 -76.68 27.73 -71.48
C GLU A 267 -78.16 27.49 -71.59
N ASN A 268 -78.89 28.31 -70.83
CA ASN A 268 -80.19 28.98 -71.16
C ASN A 268 -81.43 28.17 -71.63
N PRO A 269 -82.64 28.76 -71.57
CA PRO A 269 -83.15 29.91 -70.84
C PRO A 269 -84.63 29.77 -70.38
N ASN A 270 -85.04 30.82 -69.74
CA ASN A 270 -86.38 31.45 -69.84
C ASN A 270 -87.62 31.06 -69.01
N LYS A 271 -88.05 32.14 -68.37
CA LYS A 271 -89.39 32.73 -68.35
C LYS A 271 -90.45 32.15 -67.45
N SER A 272 -90.86 32.97 -66.64
CA SER A 272 -92.18 33.65 -66.49
C SER A 272 -93.05 33.27 -65.27
N GLU A 273 -93.41 34.33 -64.60
CA GLU A 273 -94.75 34.64 -64.07
C GLU A 273 -95.30 33.74 -62.94
N LYS A 274 -95.41 34.26 -61.83
CA LYS A 274 -96.39 35.23 -61.25
C LYS A 274 -95.96 35.52 -59.83
#